data_5f6bf148c6709a0b4ff655e4eaaf9d79
#
_entry.id   5f6bf148c6709a0b4ff655e4eaaf9d79
#
_cell.length_a   1.000
_cell.length_b   1.000
_cell.length_c   1.000
_cell.angle_alpha   90.00
_cell.angle_beta   90.00
_cell.angle_gamma   90.00
#
_symmetry.space_group_name_H-M   'P 1'
#
loop_
_entity.id
_entity.type
_entity.pdbx_description
1 polymer ?
#
loop_
_entity_poly.entity_id
_entity_poly.type
_entity_poly.pdbx_seq_one_letter_code
_entity_poly.pdbx_strand_id
1 'polypeptide(L)'
;FREGRIELLMEKIFCQDIEDSEFARLDDSEKDSEFVAVESKTYFQDAWGRFKKNKLALVSLVFMAAVILFAVFAPMFSPYTYDGQDLTCRNALPNAAHWFGTDKFGRDIFVRIMYGARISLSVGFAAALLNLVIGVAYGAICGYFGGKVDMILMRLVDIIYSVPTLLYVILIMLIFGSNIFSMLLAIGISSWVGMARLTLKEQEYALAAYVIGASKKRIMFKHLIVNCMGPIIVNTTLMVPNAIFTEAFLAFVGIGISIPQASWGTMANDARSLIQSQPIQIIWPVLAIC
;
A
#
# COMPACT_ATOMS: atom_id res chain seq x y z
N PHE A 1 39.02 -18.70 28.55
CA PHE A 1 39.16 -17.30 29.06
C PHE A 1 37.86 -16.45 28.98
N ARG A 2 36.87 -16.81 28.18
CA ARG A 2 35.57 -16.09 28.11
C ARG A 2 34.49 -16.66 29.02
N GLU A 3 34.48 -17.98 29.24
CA GLU A 3 33.49 -18.64 30.11
C GLU A 3 33.64 -18.29 31.59
N GLY A 4 34.86 -18.25 32.12
CA GLY A 4 35.07 -17.89 33.53
C GLY A 4 34.79 -16.44 33.89
N ARG A 5 34.68 -15.53 32.88
CA ARG A 5 34.31 -14.13 33.10
C ARG A 5 32.77 -13.94 33.14
N ILE A 6 32.05 -14.82 32.45
CA ILE A 6 30.57 -14.83 32.48
C ILE A 6 30.06 -15.43 33.77
N GLU A 7 30.68 -16.52 34.25
CA GLU A 7 30.37 -17.09 35.56
C GLU A 7 30.62 -16.12 36.72
N LEU A 8 31.78 -15.43 36.72
CA LEU A 8 32.09 -14.40 37.72
C LEU A 8 31.14 -13.18 37.66
N LEU A 9 30.64 -12.82 36.48
CA LEU A 9 29.64 -11.75 36.34
C LEU A 9 28.26 -12.22 36.78
N MET A 10 27.88 -13.44 36.49
CA MET A 10 26.64 -14.05 36.96
C MET A 10 26.63 -14.21 38.48
N GLU A 11 27.73 -14.68 39.08
CA GLU A 11 27.90 -14.79 40.51
C GLU A 11 27.82 -13.43 41.22
N LYS A 12 28.40 -12.37 40.66
CA LYS A 12 28.28 -11.00 41.17
C LYS A 12 26.90 -10.39 41.04
N ILE A 13 26.11 -10.80 40.04
CA ILE A 13 24.75 -10.28 39.82
C ILE A 13 23.70 -11.03 40.65
N PHE A 14 23.91 -12.34 40.87
CA PHE A 14 22.96 -13.20 41.59
C PHE A 14 23.27 -13.46 43.08
N CYS A 15 24.51 -13.13 43.53
CA CYS A 15 24.92 -13.29 44.91
C CYS A 15 25.30 -11.95 45.58
N GLN A 16 24.65 -10.85 45.22
CA GLN A 16 24.60 -9.74 46.16
C GLN A 16 23.68 -10.16 47.30
N ASP A 17 24.28 -10.35 48.47
CA ASP A 17 23.52 -10.41 49.70
C ASP A 17 22.82 -9.06 49.88
N ILE A 18 21.57 -9.00 49.38
CA ILE A 18 20.69 -7.84 49.56
C ILE A 18 20.35 -7.80 51.03
N GLU A 19 20.83 -6.81 51.75
CA GLU A 19 20.52 -6.64 53.17
C GLU A 19 19.02 -6.49 53.34
N ASP A 20 18.47 -7.07 54.41
CA ASP A 20 17.04 -6.94 54.75
C ASP A 20 16.56 -5.49 54.84
N SER A 21 17.49 -4.56 55.04
CA SER A 21 17.24 -3.11 55.02
C SER A 21 16.82 -2.57 53.65
N GLU A 22 17.26 -3.22 52.54
CA GLU A 22 16.87 -2.86 51.16
C GLU A 22 15.43 -3.28 50.81
N PHE A 23 14.87 -4.21 51.57
CA PHE A 23 13.44 -4.58 51.49
C PHE A 23 12.55 -3.74 52.40
N ALA A 24 13.12 -2.81 53.18
CA ALA A 24 12.34 -1.90 53.98
C ALA A 24 11.48 -1.00 53.05
N ARG A 25 10.21 -0.81 53.48
CA ARG A 25 9.28 0.01 52.70
C ARG A 25 9.82 1.44 52.68
N LEU A 26 10.15 1.96 51.46
CA LEU A 26 10.53 3.33 51.28
C LEU A 26 9.50 4.29 51.86
N ASP A 27 9.96 5.31 52.58
CA ASP A 27 9.10 6.35 53.11
C ASP A 27 8.45 7.13 51.94
N ASP A 28 7.24 7.66 52.16
CA ASP A 28 6.47 8.34 51.08
C ASP A 28 7.20 9.57 50.49
N SER A 29 8.18 10.12 51.23
CA SER A 29 9.08 11.20 50.80
C SER A 29 10.21 10.73 49.86
N GLU A 30 10.57 9.45 49.89
CA GLU A 30 11.61 8.83 49.08
C GLU A 30 11.01 8.09 47.87
N LYS A 31 9.71 7.94 47.84
CA LYS A 31 8.98 7.51 46.65
C LYS A 31 8.90 8.69 45.68
N ASP A 32 10.05 9.07 45.15
CA ASP A 32 10.08 9.83 43.89
C ASP A 32 9.47 8.92 42.80
N SER A 33 8.15 8.81 42.86
CA SER A 33 7.42 8.36 41.69
C SER A 33 7.77 9.36 40.62
N GLU A 34 8.68 9.00 39.71
CA GLU A 34 8.74 9.63 38.41
C GLU A 34 7.32 9.55 37.82
N PHE A 35 6.52 10.52 38.21
CA PHE A 35 5.25 10.78 37.56
C PHE A 35 5.62 11.28 36.17
N VAL A 36 6.05 10.36 35.32
CA VAL A 36 6.04 10.60 33.90
C VAL A 36 4.58 10.77 33.54
N ALA A 37 4.06 11.97 33.74
CA ALA A 37 2.76 12.39 33.26
C ALA A 37 2.79 12.42 31.74
N VAL A 38 3.01 11.26 31.13
CA VAL A 38 2.78 11.07 29.69
C VAL A 38 1.28 11.07 29.54
N GLU A 39 0.74 12.21 29.10
CA GLU A 39 -0.66 12.26 28.66
C GLU A 39 -0.95 11.05 27.76
N SER A 40 -1.91 10.23 28.14
CA SER A 40 -2.31 9.06 27.37
C SER A 40 -2.87 9.52 26.03
N LYS A 41 -2.03 9.52 25.00
CA LYS A 41 -2.45 9.86 23.63
C LYS A 41 -3.07 8.64 22.97
N THR A 42 -4.15 8.85 22.24
CA THR A 42 -4.68 7.78 21.39
C THR A 42 -3.68 7.48 20.25
N TYR A 43 -3.70 6.25 19.74
CA TYR A 43 -2.83 5.83 18.62
C TYR A 43 -2.83 6.84 17.46
N PHE A 44 -4.00 7.33 17.06
CA PHE A 44 -4.13 8.32 15.97
C PHE A 44 -3.52 9.69 16.33
N GLN A 45 -3.64 10.14 17.57
CA GLN A 45 -3.05 11.40 18.01
C GLN A 45 -1.53 11.33 18.01
N ASP A 46 -0.96 10.22 18.46
CA ASP A 46 0.50 10.02 18.43
C ASP A 46 1.01 9.87 17.00
N ALA A 47 0.36 9.05 16.18
CA ALA A 47 0.70 8.87 14.76
C ALA A 47 0.64 10.20 14.00
N TRP A 48 -0.42 10.99 14.20
CA TRP A 48 -0.56 12.32 13.58
C TRP A 48 0.48 13.31 14.08
N GLY A 49 0.82 13.26 15.37
CA GLY A 49 1.89 14.08 15.95
C GLY A 49 3.26 13.78 15.34
N ARG A 50 3.58 12.50 15.16
CA ARG A 50 4.83 12.05 14.49
C ARG A 50 4.84 12.40 13.01
N PHE A 51 3.70 12.21 12.33
CA PHE A 51 3.55 12.54 10.91
C PHE A 51 3.80 14.02 10.63
N LYS A 52 3.23 14.93 11.42
CA LYS A 52 3.45 16.38 11.30
C LYS A 52 4.90 16.80 11.48
N LYS A 53 5.68 16.06 12.28
CA LYS A 53 7.11 16.33 12.49
C LYS A 53 7.96 15.92 11.28
N ASN A 54 7.48 15.00 10.45
CA ASN A 54 8.17 14.56 9.24
C ASN A 54 7.81 15.45 8.06
N LYS A 55 8.67 16.43 7.78
CA LYS A 55 8.49 17.41 6.69
C LYS A 55 8.34 16.72 5.31
N LEU A 56 9.11 15.66 5.07
CA LEU A 56 9.03 14.93 3.79
C LEU A 56 7.67 14.25 3.61
N ALA A 57 7.15 13.60 4.66
CA ALA A 57 5.84 12.99 4.62
C ALA A 57 4.72 14.02 4.39
N LEU A 58 4.84 15.20 5.00
CA LEU A 58 3.88 16.29 4.80
C LEU A 58 3.90 16.80 3.35
N VAL A 59 5.10 17.03 2.80
CA VAL A 59 5.27 17.46 1.40
C VAL A 59 4.68 16.41 0.45
N SER A 60 4.96 15.13 0.67
CA SER A 60 4.41 14.03 -0.14
C SER A 60 2.88 13.96 -0.07
N LEU A 61 2.29 14.18 1.11
CA LEU A 61 0.83 14.22 1.27
C LEU A 61 0.22 15.38 0.49
N VAL A 62 0.80 16.58 0.61
CA VAL A 62 0.33 17.78 -0.12
C VAL A 62 0.47 17.57 -1.62
N PHE A 63 1.59 17.00 -2.07
CA PHE A 63 1.81 16.69 -3.48
C PHE A 63 0.76 15.68 -4.01
N MET A 64 0.51 14.57 -3.29
CA MET A 64 -0.52 13.60 -3.66
C MET A 64 -1.91 14.21 -3.69
N ALA A 65 -2.25 15.04 -2.69
CA ALA A 65 -3.53 15.74 -2.68
C ALA A 65 -3.66 16.68 -3.89
N ALA A 66 -2.59 17.40 -4.24
CA ALA A 66 -2.57 18.26 -5.42
C ALA A 66 -2.75 17.46 -6.73
N VAL A 67 -2.07 16.31 -6.88
CA VAL A 67 -2.23 15.42 -8.04
C VAL A 67 -3.68 14.94 -8.16
N ILE A 68 -4.29 14.50 -7.05
CA ILE A 68 -5.69 14.04 -7.05
C ILE A 68 -6.64 15.17 -7.43
N LEU A 69 -6.49 16.35 -6.80
CA LEU A 69 -7.32 17.52 -7.11
C LEU A 69 -7.16 17.92 -8.59
N PHE A 70 -5.93 17.93 -9.08
CA PHE A 70 -5.64 18.26 -10.46
C PHE A 70 -6.26 17.23 -11.43
N ALA A 71 -6.16 15.94 -11.14
CA ALA A 71 -6.81 14.88 -11.92
C ALA A 71 -8.34 15.03 -11.98
N VAL A 72 -8.96 15.49 -10.88
CA VAL A 72 -10.41 15.67 -10.81
C VAL A 72 -10.85 16.95 -11.50
N PHE A 73 -10.18 18.06 -11.28
CA PHE A 73 -10.64 19.37 -11.69
C PHE A 73 -10.08 19.85 -13.03
N ALA A 74 -8.81 19.55 -13.34
CA ALA A 74 -8.17 20.07 -14.55
C ALA A 74 -8.90 19.72 -15.88
N PRO A 75 -9.44 18.48 -16.07
CA PRO A 75 -10.21 18.19 -17.26
C PRO A 75 -11.51 18.99 -17.41
N MET A 76 -12.03 19.55 -16.30
CA MET A 76 -13.27 20.35 -16.36
C MET A 76 -13.02 21.77 -16.90
N PHE A 77 -11.78 22.26 -16.80
CA PHE A 77 -11.40 23.60 -17.27
C PHE A 77 -10.76 23.58 -18.66
N SER A 78 -10.53 22.40 -19.23
CA SER A 78 -9.97 22.28 -20.57
C SER A 78 -11.04 22.40 -21.64
N PRO A 79 -10.77 23.11 -22.74
CA PRO A 79 -11.66 23.14 -23.92
C PRO A 79 -11.64 21.80 -24.69
N TYR A 80 -10.66 20.92 -24.42
CA TYR A 80 -10.49 19.64 -25.08
C TYR A 80 -11.08 18.49 -24.26
N THR A 81 -11.59 17.45 -24.94
CA THR A 81 -12.02 16.21 -24.31
C THR A 81 -10.92 15.15 -24.45
N TYR A 82 -10.89 14.16 -23.56
CA TYR A 82 -9.87 13.10 -23.55
C TYR A 82 -9.93 12.19 -24.78
N ASP A 83 -11.07 12.11 -25.46
CA ASP A 83 -11.38 11.31 -26.64
C ASP A 83 -11.50 12.15 -27.91
N GLY A 84 -11.55 13.47 -27.79
CA GLY A 84 -11.67 14.40 -28.92
C GLY A 84 -10.47 14.28 -29.87
N GLN A 85 -10.73 13.97 -31.13
CA GLN A 85 -9.72 13.75 -32.16
C GLN A 85 -9.70 14.91 -33.13
N ASP A 86 -8.54 15.52 -33.33
CA ASP A 86 -8.29 16.49 -34.40
C ASP A 86 -7.17 15.97 -35.29
N LEU A 87 -7.57 15.41 -36.43
CA LEU A 87 -6.62 14.82 -37.38
C LEU A 87 -5.72 15.84 -38.07
N THR A 88 -6.03 17.15 -37.97
CA THR A 88 -5.20 18.23 -38.52
C THR A 88 -4.01 18.52 -37.61
N CYS A 89 -4.11 18.21 -36.31
CA CYS A 89 -3.09 18.46 -35.30
C CYS A 89 -2.40 17.18 -34.82
N ARG A 90 -2.23 16.17 -35.67
CA ARG A 90 -1.57 14.90 -35.30
C ARG A 90 -0.11 15.11 -34.94
N ASN A 91 0.31 14.48 -33.82
CA ASN A 91 1.70 14.50 -33.37
C ASN A 91 2.28 15.93 -33.26
N ALA A 92 1.45 16.90 -32.93
CA ALA A 92 1.91 18.25 -32.71
C ALA A 92 2.83 18.32 -31.49
N LEU A 93 3.91 19.08 -31.60
CA LEU A 93 4.80 19.39 -30.49
C LEU A 93 4.08 20.27 -29.45
N PRO A 94 4.54 20.33 -28.21
CA PRO A 94 4.04 21.24 -27.20
C PRO A 94 3.95 22.68 -27.72
N ASN A 95 2.78 23.29 -27.56
CA ASN A 95 2.50 24.66 -27.99
C ASN A 95 1.47 25.32 -27.05
N ALA A 96 1.13 26.57 -27.30
CA ALA A 96 0.20 27.32 -26.45
C ALA A 96 -1.23 26.74 -26.39
N ALA A 97 -1.69 26.04 -27.44
CA ALA A 97 -2.98 25.38 -27.50
C ALA A 97 -2.91 23.98 -26.85
N HIS A 98 -1.83 23.23 -27.09
CA HIS A 98 -1.61 21.88 -26.60
C HIS A 98 -0.32 21.83 -25.75
N TRP A 99 -0.41 22.01 -24.46
CA TRP A 99 0.75 22.18 -23.57
C TRP A 99 1.72 21.01 -23.61
N PHE A 100 1.22 19.77 -23.73
CA PHE A 100 2.04 18.56 -23.84
C PHE A 100 2.08 18.01 -25.28
N GLY A 101 1.52 18.76 -26.22
CA GLY A 101 1.35 18.31 -27.59
C GLY A 101 0.16 17.38 -27.77
N THR A 102 0.08 16.76 -28.96
CA THR A 102 -1.00 15.83 -29.33
C THR A 102 -0.45 14.47 -29.72
N ASP A 103 -1.28 13.43 -29.58
CA ASP A 103 -0.95 12.07 -29.95
C ASP A 103 -1.16 11.79 -31.47
N LYS A 104 -0.96 10.51 -31.86
CA LYS A 104 -1.15 10.03 -33.24
C LYS A 104 -2.57 10.24 -33.81
N PHE A 105 -3.56 10.48 -32.94
CA PHE A 105 -4.94 10.75 -33.33
C PHE A 105 -5.32 12.22 -33.17
N GLY A 106 -4.34 13.09 -32.84
CA GLY A 106 -4.58 14.52 -32.58
C GLY A 106 -5.28 14.81 -31.24
N ARG A 107 -5.27 13.85 -30.31
CA ARG A 107 -5.87 14.03 -28.98
C ARG A 107 -4.89 14.78 -28.07
N ASP A 108 -5.38 15.69 -27.24
CA ASP A 108 -4.54 16.46 -26.31
C ASP A 108 -3.93 15.57 -25.22
N ILE A 109 -2.60 15.51 -25.14
CA ILE A 109 -1.87 14.65 -24.19
C ILE A 109 -2.07 15.11 -22.76
N PHE A 110 -2.12 16.43 -22.49
CA PHE A 110 -2.29 16.95 -21.14
C PHE A 110 -3.63 16.53 -20.55
N VAL A 111 -4.72 16.72 -21.28
CA VAL A 111 -6.07 16.32 -20.84
C VAL A 111 -6.17 14.81 -20.64
N ARG A 112 -5.55 14.04 -21.54
CA ARG A 112 -5.50 12.58 -21.42
C ARG A 112 -4.72 12.11 -20.21
N ILE A 113 -3.61 12.76 -19.83
CA ILE A 113 -2.87 12.46 -18.61
C ILE A 113 -3.73 12.71 -17.36
N MET A 114 -4.44 13.83 -17.33
CA MET A 114 -5.33 14.17 -16.20
C MET A 114 -6.50 13.19 -16.09
N TYR A 115 -7.10 12.84 -17.22
CA TYR A 115 -8.16 11.84 -17.24
C TYR A 115 -7.64 10.43 -16.90
N GLY A 116 -6.47 10.08 -17.45
CA GLY A 116 -5.78 8.82 -17.14
C GLY A 116 -5.41 8.68 -15.67
N ALA A 117 -5.08 9.79 -15.01
CA ALA A 117 -4.86 9.82 -13.57
C ALA A 117 -6.07 9.30 -12.78
N ARG A 118 -7.31 9.69 -13.18
CA ARG A 118 -8.53 9.20 -12.54
C ARG A 118 -8.63 7.67 -12.59
N ILE A 119 -8.33 7.10 -13.75
CA ILE A 119 -8.41 5.64 -13.96
C ILE A 119 -7.30 4.94 -13.19
N SER A 120 -6.04 5.33 -13.40
CA SER A 120 -4.88 4.67 -12.75
C SER A 120 -4.92 4.80 -11.23
N LEU A 121 -5.28 5.98 -10.68
CA LEU A 121 -5.45 6.15 -9.24
C LEU A 121 -6.64 5.35 -8.70
N SER A 122 -7.77 5.29 -9.43
CA SER A 122 -8.92 4.48 -9.03
C SER A 122 -8.57 2.99 -8.95
N VAL A 123 -7.81 2.48 -9.92
CA VAL A 123 -7.30 1.10 -9.91
C VAL A 123 -6.38 0.88 -8.70
N GLY A 124 -5.43 1.81 -8.46
CA GLY A 124 -4.51 1.73 -7.34
C GLY A 124 -5.22 1.68 -5.99
N PHE A 125 -6.13 2.62 -5.74
CA PHE A 125 -6.87 2.69 -4.48
C PHE A 125 -7.86 1.52 -4.30
N ALA A 126 -8.57 1.12 -5.36
CA ALA A 126 -9.48 -0.02 -5.29
C ALA A 126 -8.73 -1.33 -5.02
N ALA A 127 -7.60 -1.56 -5.68
CA ALA A 127 -6.75 -2.71 -5.43
C ALA A 127 -6.20 -2.73 -4.00
N ALA A 128 -5.75 -1.58 -3.48
CA ALA A 128 -5.28 -1.45 -2.11
C ALA A 128 -6.40 -1.73 -1.09
N LEU A 129 -7.61 -1.24 -1.34
CA LEU A 129 -8.78 -1.50 -0.49
C LEU A 129 -9.18 -2.98 -0.49
N LEU A 130 -9.20 -3.61 -1.66
CA LEU A 130 -9.46 -5.06 -1.78
C LEU A 130 -8.41 -5.87 -1.03
N ASN A 131 -7.12 -5.53 -1.21
CA ASN A 131 -6.01 -6.15 -0.49
C ASN A 131 -6.18 -6.02 1.02
N LEU A 132 -6.50 -4.82 1.51
CA LEU A 132 -6.73 -4.55 2.92
C LEU A 132 -7.89 -5.40 3.47
N VAL A 133 -9.05 -5.31 2.85
CA VAL A 133 -10.27 -5.98 3.35
C VAL A 133 -10.12 -7.50 3.31
N ILE A 134 -9.73 -8.05 2.16
CA ILE A 134 -9.64 -9.50 1.99
C ILE A 134 -8.47 -10.06 2.80
N GLY A 135 -7.29 -9.43 2.71
CA GLY A 135 -6.09 -9.92 3.37
C GLY A 135 -6.16 -9.88 4.89
N VAL A 136 -6.64 -8.75 5.45
CA VAL A 136 -6.81 -8.65 6.92
C VAL A 136 -7.90 -9.60 7.41
N ALA A 137 -9.05 -9.70 6.72
CA ALA A 137 -10.11 -10.63 7.10
C ALA A 137 -9.63 -12.08 7.07
N TYR A 138 -8.94 -12.46 6.01
CA TYR A 138 -8.39 -13.82 5.86
C TYR A 138 -7.34 -14.13 6.93
N GLY A 139 -6.36 -13.26 7.11
CA GLY A 139 -5.34 -13.42 8.15
C GLY A 139 -5.92 -13.43 9.56
N ALA A 140 -6.94 -12.61 9.83
CA ALA A 140 -7.66 -12.61 11.10
C ALA A 140 -8.44 -13.91 11.34
N ILE A 141 -9.05 -14.49 10.30
CA ILE A 141 -9.72 -15.81 10.39
C ILE A 141 -8.69 -16.90 10.72
N CYS A 142 -7.54 -16.90 10.05
CA CYS A 142 -6.46 -17.83 10.34
C CYS A 142 -6.00 -17.71 11.80
N GLY A 143 -5.73 -16.50 12.26
CA GLY A 143 -5.31 -16.24 13.64
C GLY A 143 -6.40 -16.56 14.70
N TYR A 144 -7.67 -16.39 14.34
CA TYR A 144 -8.79 -16.68 15.25
C TYR A 144 -9.01 -18.18 15.49
N PHE A 145 -9.03 -18.96 14.41
CA PHE A 145 -9.26 -20.40 14.51
C PHE A 145 -8.00 -21.17 14.89
N GLY A 146 -6.86 -20.78 14.35
CA GLY A 146 -5.58 -21.44 14.60
C GLY A 146 -5.53 -22.91 14.17
N GLY A 147 -4.47 -23.62 14.56
CA GLY A 147 -4.34 -25.06 14.43
C GLY A 147 -4.57 -25.58 12.99
N LYS A 148 -5.47 -26.58 12.83
CA LYS A 148 -5.72 -27.22 11.53
C LYS A 148 -6.35 -26.25 10.51
N VAL A 149 -7.20 -25.32 10.95
CA VAL A 149 -7.87 -24.36 10.06
C VAL A 149 -6.83 -23.40 9.49
N ASP A 150 -5.99 -22.86 10.34
CA ASP A 150 -4.88 -22.00 9.92
C ASP A 150 -3.96 -22.74 8.92
N MET A 151 -3.56 -23.97 9.25
CA MET A 151 -2.71 -24.78 8.38
C MET A 151 -3.33 -25.00 6.98
N ILE A 152 -4.63 -25.30 6.90
CA ILE A 152 -5.31 -25.52 5.61
C ILE A 152 -5.43 -24.22 4.83
N LEU A 153 -5.86 -23.14 5.49
CA LEU A 153 -6.03 -21.84 4.85
C LEU A 153 -4.68 -21.28 4.37
N MET A 154 -3.61 -21.45 5.14
CA MET A 154 -2.28 -21.03 4.71
C MET A 154 -1.72 -21.88 3.57
N ARG A 155 -2.10 -23.14 3.43
CA ARG A 155 -1.77 -23.95 2.23
C ARG A 155 -2.44 -23.40 0.98
N LEU A 156 -3.69 -22.91 1.06
CA LEU A 156 -4.31 -22.22 -0.06
C LEU A 156 -3.57 -20.94 -0.45
N VAL A 157 -3.15 -20.18 0.55
CA VAL A 157 -2.30 -18.99 0.36
C VAL A 157 -0.99 -19.36 -0.34
N ASP A 158 -0.34 -20.45 0.08
CA ASP A 158 0.91 -20.92 -0.51
C ASP A 158 0.74 -21.35 -1.98
N ILE A 159 -0.36 -22.03 -2.31
CA ILE A 159 -0.69 -22.40 -3.69
C ILE A 159 -0.88 -21.16 -4.56
N ILE A 160 -1.66 -20.18 -4.10
CA ILE A 160 -1.88 -18.94 -4.83
C ILE A 160 -0.58 -18.18 -5.02
N TYR A 161 0.24 -18.10 -3.98
CA TYR A 161 1.52 -17.38 -4.01
C TYR A 161 2.58 -18.04 -4.91
N SER A 162 2.49 -19.35 -5.14
CA SER A 162 3.44 -20.08 -5.98
C SER A 162 3.33 -19.72 -7.47
N VAL A 163 2.18 -19.20 -7.90
CA VAL A 163 1.95 -18.82 -9.29
C VAL A 163 2.29 -17.33 -9.47
N PRO A 164 3.12 -16.97 -10.47
CA PRO A 164 3.44 -15.57 -10.74
C PRO A 164 2.17 -14.72 -10.97
N THR A 165 2.08 -13.59 -10.28
CA THR A 165 0.92 -12.68 -10.34
C THR A 165 0.50 -12.32 -11.77
N LEU A 166 1.46 -12.07 -12.65
CA LEU A 166 1.19 -11.71 -14.04
C LEU A 166 0.43 -12.80 -14.81
N LEU A 167 0.66 -14.07 -14.50
CA LEU A 167 -0.09 -15.17 -15.14
C LEU A 167 -1.57 -15.14 -14.78
N TYR A 168 -1.90 -14.91 -13.49
CA TYR A 168 -3.29 -14.74 -13.08
C TYR A 168 -3.95 -13.58 -13.79
N VAL A 169 -3.26 -12.44 -13.84
CA VAL A 169 -3.80 -11.23 -14.44
C VAL A 169 -4.09 -11.46 -15.92
N ILE A 170 -3.14 -12.03 -16.66
CA ILE A 170 -3.31 -12.32 -18.09
C ILE A 170 -4.47 -13.29 -18.31
N LEU A 171 -4.53 -14.39 -17.56
CA LEU A 171 -5.62 -15.38 -17.70
C LEU A 171 -6.99 -14.78 -17.41
N ILE A 172 -7.11 -14.00 -16.34
CA ILE A 172 -8.39 -13.38 -15.97
C ILE A 172 -8.83 -12.37 -17.03
N MET A 173 -7.91 -11.54 -17.53
CA MET A 173 -8.22 -10.58 -18.58
C MET A 173 -8.55 -11.25 -19.93
N LEU A 174 -7.98 -12.40 -20.24
CA LEU A 174 -8.35 -13.17 -21.43
C LEU A 174 -9.77 -13.77 -21.31
N ILE A 175 -10.17 -14.21 -20.11
CA ILE A 175 -11.48 -14.82 -19.88
C ILE A 175 -12.59 -13.78 -19.80
N PHE A 176 -12.38 -12.70 -19.02
CA PHE A 176 -13.40 -11.69 -18.72
C PHE A 176 -13.31 -10.43 -19.58
N GLY A 177 -12.32 -10.39 -20.49
CA GLY A 177 -12.06 -9.23 -21.36
C GLY A 177 -11.27 -8.12 -20.69
N SER A 178 -10.73 -7.21 -21.52
CA SER A 178 -9.87 -6.10 -21.13
C SER A 178 -10.70 -4.92 -20.61
N ASN A 179 -11.09 -4.94 -19.34
CA ASN A 179 -11.85 -3.88 -18.69
C ASN A 179 -11.36 -3.66 -17.25
N ILE A 180 -11.76 -2.54 -16.63
CA ILE A 180 -11.34 -2.16 -15.26
C ILE A 180 -11.72 -3.22 -14.24
N PHE A 181 -12.92 -3.82 -14.37
CA PHE A 181 -13.39 -4.84 -13.42
C PHE A 181 -12.52 -6.09 -13.46
N SER A 182 -12.23 -6.62 -14.66
CA SER A 182 -11.36 -7.78 -14.84
C SER A 182 -9.95 -7.52 -14.29
N MET A 183 -9.42 -6.33 -14.50
CA MET A 183 -8.12 -5.92 -13.98
C MET A 183 -8.11 -5.85 -12.45
N LEU A 184 -9.11 -5.22 -11.83
CA LEU A 184 -9.23 -5.16 -10.38
C LEU A 184 -9.40 -6.54 -9.75
N LEU A 185 -10.20 -7.40 -10.37
CA LEU A 185 -10.39 -8.77 -9.92
C LEU A 185 -9.08 -9.55 -10.01
N ALA A 186 -8.35 -9.39 -11.08
CA ALA A 186 -7.07 -10.06 -11.32
C ALA A 186 -5.98 -9.62 -10.30
N ILE A 187 -5.82 -8.31 -10.11
CA ILE A 187 -4.88 -7.76 -9.12
C ILE A 187 -5.36 -8.14 -7.71
N GLY A 188 -6.68 -8.06 -7.45
CA GLY A 188 -7.28 -8.40 -6.17
C GLY A 188 -7.04 -9.84 -5.75
N ILE A 189 -7.17 -10.82 -6.66
CA ILE A 189 -6.97 -12.24 -6.34
C ILE A 189 -5.54 -12.56 -5.90
N SER A 190 -4.55 -11.85 -6.42
CA SER A 190 -3.14 -12.16 -6.13
C SER A 190 -2.55 -11.34 -4.99
N SER A 191 -3.03 -10.12 -4.77
CA SER A 191 -2.37 -9.15 -3.87
C SER A 191 -2.66 -9.39 -2.38
N TRP A 192 -3.85 -9.90 -2.02
CA TRP A 192 -4.28 -10.07 -0.63
C TRP A 192 -3.45 -11.10 0.17
N VAL A 193 -2.79 -12.02 -0.55
CA VAL A 193 -1.99 -13.11 0.05
C VAL A 193 -0.88 -12.57 0.95
N GLY A 194 -0.17 -11.52 0.50
CA GLY A 194 0.87 -10.86 1.29
C GLY A 194 0.34 -10.24 2.58
N MET A 195 -0.82 -9.59 2.50
CA MET A 195 -1.50 -8.98 3.66
C MET A 195 -1.99 -10.03 4.66
N ALA A 196 -2.53 -11.15 4.17
CA ALA A 196 -2.98 -12.25 5.03
C ALA A 196 -1.83 -12.84 5.86
N ARG A 197 -0.67 -13.05 5.23
CA ARG A 197 0.54 -13.52 5.92
C ARG A 197 1.08 -12.50 6.92
N LEU A 198 1.01 -11.23 6.59
CA LEU A 198 1.47 -10.15 7.46
C LEU A 198 0.63 -10.08 8.73
N THR A 199 -0.69 -10.16 8.62
CA THR A 199 -1.61 -10.16 9.75
C THR A 199 -1.42 -11.37 10.66
N LEU A 200 -1.01 -12.52 10.10
CA LEU A 200 -0.79 -13.76 10.84
C LEU A 200 0.52 -13.74 11.68
N LYS A 201 1.55 -13.01 11.26
CA LYS A 201 2.87 -13.02 11.94
C LYS A 201 2.83 -12.56 13.40
N GLU A 202 1.82 -11.80 13.79
CA GLU A 202 1.68 -11.23 15.15
C GLU A 202 0.96 -12.18 16.14
N GLN A 203 0.95 -13.49 15.87
CA GLN A 203 0.27 -14.47 16.73
C GLN A 203 0.84 -14.57 18.17
N GLU A 204 2.08 -14.18 18.40
CA GLU A 204 2.69 -14.24 19.74
C GLU A 204 1.92 -13.38 20.75
N TYR A 205 1.49 -12.19 20.36
CA TYR A 205 0.63 -11.32 21.19
C TYR A 205 -0.74 -11.94 21.48
N ALA A 206 -1.29 -12.65 20.47
CA ALA A 206 -2.57 -13.35 20.61
C ALA A 206 -2.47 -14.49 21.62
N LEU A 207 -1.36 -15.23 21.61
CA LEU A 207 -1.10 -16.33 22.55
C LEU A 207 -1.00 -15.83 24.00
N ALA A 208 -0.26 -14.76 24.23
CA ALA A 208 -0.16 -14.13 25.56
C ALA A 208 -1.55 -13.71 26.11
N ALA A 209 -2.37 -13.05 25.27
CA ALA A 209 -3.72 -12.65 25.64
C ALA A 209 -4.65 -13.85 25.89
N TYR A 210 -4.44 -14.96 25.19
CA TYR A 210 -5.20 -16.22 25.41
C TYR A 210 -4.89 -16.84 26.75
N VAL A 211 -3.61 -16.89 27.16
CA VAL A 211 -3.16 -17.44 28.46
C VAL A 211 -3.77 -16.66 29.61
N ILE A 212 -3.97 -15.36 29.49
CA ILE A 212 -4.62 -14.49 30.51
C ILE A 212 -6.15 -14.65 30.50
N GLY A 213 -6.73 -15.50 29.61
CA GLY A 213 -8.17 -15.79 29.60
C GLY A 213 -9.01 -14.83 28.76
N ALA A 214 -8.41 -14.04 27.86
CA ALA A 214 -9.16 -13.17 26.97
C ALA A 214 -10.00 -13.98 25.95
N SER A 215 -11.23 -13.55 25.68
CA SER A 215 -12.07 -14.19 24.67
C SER A 215 -11.45 -14.05 23.27
N LYS A 216 -11.66 -15.05 22.40
CA LYS A 216 -11.10 -15.06 21.02
C LYS A 216 -11.48 -13.81 20.22
N LYS A 217 -12.73 -13.30 20.32
CA LYS A 217 -13.15 -12.05 19.70
C LYS A 217 -12.34 -10.85 20.19
N ARG A 218 -12.12 -10.76 21.50
CA ARG A 218 -11.31 -9.68 22.10
C ARG A 218 -9.86 -9.75 21.63
N ILE A 219 -9.29 -10.96 21.56
CA ILE A 219 -7.94 -11.17 21.04
C ILE A 219 -7.83 -10.65 19.60
N MET A 220 -8.76 -11.05 18.73
CA MET A 220 -8.74 -10.66 17.32
C MET A 220 -8.83 -9.14 17.12
N PHE A 221 -9.89 -8.50 17.66
CA PHE A 221 -10.17 -7.09 17.38
C PHE A 221 -9.36 -6.10 18.23
N LYS A 222 -9.02 -6.45 19.48
CA LYS A 222 -8.36 -5.53 20.41
C LYS A 222 -6.84 -5.75 20.52
N HIS A 223 -6.37 -6.93 20.22
CA HIS A 223 -4.94 -7.26 20.33
C HIS A 223 -4.31 -7.51 18.96
N LEU A 224 -4.80 -8.48 18.18
CA LEU A 224 -4.18 -8.85 16.90
C LEU A 224 -4.20 -7.72 15.88
N ILE A 225 -5.39 -7.27 15.48
CA ILE A 225 -5.53 -6.24 14.43
C ILE A 225 -4.89 -4.93 14.86
N VAL A 226 -5.05 -4.51 16.12
CA VAL A 226 -4.50 -3.24 16.61
C VAL A 226 -2.97 -3.23 16.59
N ASN A 227 -2.33 -4.34 16.98
CA ASN A 227 -0.87 -4.45 16.94
C ASN A 227 -0.32 -4.55 15.51
N CYS A 228 -1.10 -5.12 14.59
CA CYS A 228 -0.75 -5.17 13.17
C CYS A 228 -1.02 -3.85 12.41
N MET A 229 -1.66 -2.84 13.02
CA MET A 229 -2.06 -1.61 12.31
C MET A 229 -0.90 -0.90 11.62
N GLY A 230 0.27 -0.82 12.25
CA GLY A 230 1.45 -0.22 11.63
C GLY A 230 1.84 -0.92 10.31
N PRO A 231 2.19 -2.21 10.33
CA PRO A 231 2.48 -2.98 9.13
C PRO A 231 1.34 -3.00 8.10
N ILE A 232 0.08 -3.08 8.54
CA ILE A 232 -1.11 -3.05 7.66
C ILE A 232 -1.17 -1.74 6.88
N ILE A 233 -1.03 -0.59 7.55
CA ILE A 233 -1.06 0.74 6.91
C ILE A 233 0.07 0.87 5.89
N VAL A 234 1.29 0.49 6.27
CA VAL A 234 2.45 0.54 5.37
C VAL A 234 2.23 -0.32 4.14
N ASN A 235 1.81 -1.58 4.31
CA ASN A 235 1.57 -2.51 3.19
C ASN A 235 0.45 -1.99 2.27
N THR A 236 -0.66 -1.50 2.85
CA THR A 236 -1.78 -0.93 2.08
C THR A 236 -1.35 0.30 1.28
N THR A 237 -0.51 1.17 1.86
CA THR A 237 -0.01 2.36 1.18
C THR A 237 0.91 1.98 0.01
N LEU A 238 1.82 1.02 0.22
CA LEU A 238 2.72 0.52 -0.83
C LEU A 238 1.98 -0.26 -1.94
N MET A 239 0.78 -0.77 -1.64
CA MET A 239 -0.02 -1.48 -2.64
C MET A 239 -0.53 -0.54 -3.75
N VAL A 240 -0.80 0.73 -3.45
CA VAL A 240 -1.29 1.72 -4.45
C VAL A 240 -0.32 1.87 -5.61
N PRO A 241 0.96 2.26 -5.41
CA PRO A 241 1.91 2.36 -6.51
C PRO A 241 2.18 1.02 -7.21
N ASN A 242 2.20 -0.10 -6.47
CA ASN A 242 2.38 -1.43 -7.06
C ASN A 242 1.23 -1.80 -8.01
N ALA A 243 -0.01 -1.48 -7.65
CA ALA A 243 -1.17 -1.73 -8.49
C ALA A 243 -1.17 -0.84 -9.74
N ILE A 244 -0.82 0.46 -9.60
CA ILE A 244 -0.67 1.38 -10.73
C ILE A 244 0.43 0.90 -11.68
N PHE A 245 1.56 0.48 -11.15
CA PHE A 245 2.65 -0.05 -11.97
C PHE A 245 2.25 -1.33 -12.70
N THR A 246 1.53 -2.24 -12.04
CA THR A 246 1.00 -3.47 -12.65
C THR A 246 0.01 -3.15 -13.76
N GLU A 247 -0.92 -2.21 -13.53
CA GLU A 247 -1.85 -1.70 -14.55
C GLU A 247 -1.09 -1.13 -15.76
N ALA A 248 -0.13 -0.26 -15.51
CA ALA A 248 0.67 0.36 -16.56
C ALA A 248 1.47 -0.67 -17.37
N PHE A 249 2.06 -1.66 -16.70
CA PHE A 249 2.78 -2.74 -17.35
C PHE A 249 1.86 -3.59 -18.26
N LEU A 250 0.68 -3.97 -17.78
CA LEU A 250 -0.31 -4.73 -18.56
C LEU A 250 -0.78 -3.94 -19.77
N ALA A 251 -1.07 -2.65 -19.58
CA ALA A 251 -1.45 -1.77 -20.66
C ALA A 251 -0.31 -1.64 -21.69
N PHE A 252 0.95 -1.52 -21.25
CA PHE A 252 2.12 -1.44 -22.11
C PHE A 252 2.35 -2.72 -22.92
N VAL A 253 2.03 -3.88 -22.39
CA VAL A 253 2.09 -5.17 -23.12
C VAL A 253 0.90 -5.33 -24.08
N GLY A 254 -0.12 -4.46 -24.00
CA GLY A 254 -1.29 -4.50 -24.86
C GLY A 254 -2.50 -5.24 -24.28
N ILE A 255 -2.44 -5.61 -23.00
CA ILE A 255 -3.52 -6.27 -22.26
C ILE A 255 -4.14 -5.23 -21.25
N GLY A 256 -4.16 -3.98 -21.65
CA GLY A 256 -4.72 -2.89 -20.83
C GLY A 256 -6.21 -2.69 -21.04
N ILE A 257 -6.71 -1.59 -20.46
CA ILE A 257 -8.11 -1.17 -20.60
C ILE A 257 -8.39 -0.78 -22.05
N SER A 258 -9.55 -1.16 -22.56
CA SER A 258 -9.94 -0.92 -23.94
C SER A 258 -10.18 0.56 -24.24
N ILE A 259 -9.85 0.99 -25.47
CA ILE A 259 -10.18 2.32 -26.01
C ILE A 259 -11.72 2.52 -25.94
N PRO A 260 -12.24 3.73 -25.64
CA PRO A 260 -11.56 5.02 -25.65
C PRO A 260 -10.91 5.43 -24.32
N GLN A 261 -11.01 4.65 -23.28
CA GLN A 261 -10.51 4.99 -21.97
C GLN A 261 -8.99 5.20 -22.01
N ALA A 262 -8.52 6.23 -21.32
CA ALA A 262 -7.12 6.54 -21.20
C ALA A 262 -6.66 6.27 -19.78
N SER A 263 -5.65 5.43 -19.62
CA SER A 263 -4.85 5.31 -18.40
C SER A 263 -3.41 5.74 -18.71
N TRP A 264 -2.61 5.97 -17.69
CA TRP A 264 -1.20 6.30 -17.93
C TRP A 264 -0.47 5.20 -18.67
N GLY A 265 -0.80 3.93 -18.40
CA GLY A 265 -0.23 2.78 -19.07
C GLY A 265 -0.64 2.66 -20.54
N THR A 266 -1.92 2.88 -20.87
CA THR A 266 -2.39 2.86 -22.26
C THR A 266 -1.78 3.99 -23.07
N MET A 267 -1.58 5.18 -22.48
CA MET A 267 -0.90 6.29 -23.13
C MET A 267 0.58 6.00 -23.39
N ALA A 268 1.28 5.37 -22.46
CA ALA A 268 2.66 4.93 -22.66
C ALA A 268 2.75 3.89 -23.79
N ASN A 269 1.81 2.96 -23.89
CA ASN A 269 1.73 2.01 -24.99
C ASN A 269 1.44 2.68 -26.33
N ASP A 270 0.51 3.63 -26.39
CA ASP A 270 0.20 4.41 -27.60
C ASP A 270 1.44 5.16 -28.12
N ALA A 271 2.23 5.75 -27.22
CA ALA A 271 3.44 6.49 -27.55
C ALA A 271 4.65 5.60 -27.91
N ARG A 272 4.62 4.30 -27.53
CA ARG A 272 5.73 3.36 -27.77
C ARG A 272 6.14 3.29 -29.24
N SER A 273 5.18 3.26 -30.16
CA SER A 273 5.45 3.19 -31.60
C SER A 273 6.13 4.43 -32.15
N LEU A 274 6.06 5.55 -31.44
CA LEU A 274 6.58 6.85 -31.84
C LEU A 274 7.85 7.26 -31.08
N ILE A 275 8.44 6.37 -30.27
CA ILE A 275 9.57 6.70 -29.41
C ILE A 275 10.80 7.22 -30.18
N GLN A 276 11.01 6.75 -31.39
CA GLN A 276 12.13 7.19 -32.24
C GLN A 276 11.87 8.53 -32.94
N SER A 277 10.63 8.82 -33.28
CA SER A 277 10.26 10.04 -34.02
C SER A 277 9.76 11.16 -33.12
N GLN A 278 9.09 10.81 -32.03
CA GLN A 278 8.43 11.76 -31.12
C GLN A 278 8.59 11.33 -29.64
N PRO A 279 9.81 11.30 -29.08
CA PRO A 279 10.07 10.79 -27.75
C PRO A 279 9.33 11.57 -26.65
N ILE A 280 8.97 12.81 -26.90
CA ILE A 280 8.27 13.66 -25.94
C ILE A 280 6.90 13.10 -25.55
N GLN A 281 6.23 12.35 -26.43
CA GLN A 281 4.91 11.79 -26.16
C GLN A 281 4.93 10.71 -25.08
N ILE A 282 6.02 9.94 -24.96
CA ILE A 282 6.13 8.90 -23.92
C ILE A 282 6.63 9.47 -22.60
N ILE A 283 7.35 10.58 -22.61
CA ILE A 283 7.92 11.19 -21.38
C ILE A 283 6.81 11.55 -20.41
N TRP A 284 5.73 12.16 -20.85
CA TRP A 284 4.65 12.62 -19.99
C TRP A 284 3.90 11.50 -19.27
N PRO A 285 3.42 10.42 -19.96
CA PRO A 285 2.80 9.29 -19.25
C PRO A 285 3.77 8.58 -18.31
N VAL A 286 5.04 8.41 -18.69
CA VAL A 286 6.05 7.77 -17.84
C VAL A 286 6.31 8.59 -16.57
N LEU A 287 6.44 9.92 -16.68
CA LEU A 287 6.59 10.80 -15.52
C LEU A 287 5.36 10.76 -14.60
N ALA A 288 4.17 10.56 -15.16
CA ALA A 288 2.95 10.44 -14.38
C ALA A 288 2.87 9.10 -13.59
N ILE A 289 3.48 8.03 -14.11
CA ILE A 289 3.55 6.71 -13.44
C ILE A 289 4.60 6.72 -12.31
N CYS A 290 5.72 7.44 -12.47
CA CYS A 290 6.81 7.51 -11.49
C CYS A 290 6.50 8.43 -10.32
#